data_22d70f47741167debf849d54ed9d1954
#
_entry.id   22d70f47741167debf849d54ed9d1954
#
_cell.length_a   1.000
_cell.length_b   1.000
_cell.length_c   1.000
_cell.angle_alpha   90.00
_cell.angle_beta   90.00
_cell.angle_gamma   90.00
#
_symmetry.space_group_name_H-M   'P 1'
#
loop_
_entity.id
_entity.type
_entity.pdbx_description
1 polymer ?
#
loop_
_entity_poly.entity_id
_entity_poly.type
_entity_poly.pdbx_seq_one_letter_code
_entity_poly.pdbx_strand_id
1 'polypeptide(L)'
;MSNFNTTKGSAQAAYLPQLKLENGENTFRIVGNILRRYIYWVKTPAGKAVCFECLSFNRDLEKFDNKITDYVPSFYPNKTDFHGKVVIDPKTGKTSPHRPVWGYVATVIDRKDGKLKELQLKKTMFEDLIKVASKKSPVTKQPFGDPTDPTTGWDISVNKEKTGPAVMNVKYSVDAFSPINGAKPLTEEEIQMVEDSMPIEERHERPTPEDQLAILKKIQSGEYDAEKDEKAASKDAPAYTDEESVNELG
;
A
#
# COMPACT_ATOMS: atom_id res chain seq x y z
N MET A 1 -33.85 -21.81 -22.96
CA MET A 1 -33.43 -21.24 -21.66
C MET A 1 -32.03 -20.70 -21.86
N SER A 2 -31.89 -19.39 -21.95
CA SER A 2 -30.58 -18.75 -22.21
C SER A 2 -29.85 -18.58 -20.89
N ASN A 3 -28.72 -19.28 -20.75
CA ASN A 3 -27.80 -19.07 -19.65
C ASN A 3 -27.09 -17.71 -19.85
N PHE A 4 -27.60 -16.68 -19.23
CA PHE A 4 -26.89 -15.44 -19.08
C PHE A 4 -25.74 -15.68 -18.09
N ASN A 5 -24.54 -15.84 -18.62
CA ASN A 5 -23.34 -15.91 -17.81
C ASN A 5 -22.96 -14.47 -17.40
N THR A 6 -23.31 -14.09 -16.18
CA THR A 6 -23.12 -12.75 -15.62
C THR A 6 -21.71 -12.49 -15.10
N THR A 7 -20.71 -13.21 -15.57
CA THR A 7 -19.30 -13.06 -15.15
C THR A 7 -18.62 -11.76 -15.59
N LYS A 8 -19.32 -10.85 -16.25
CA LYS A 8 -18.77 -9.53 -16.62
C LYS A 8 -18.80 -8.47 -15.51
N GLY A 9 -19.45 -8.75 -14.37
CA GLY A 9 -19.51 -7.82 -13.24
C GLY A 9 -18.32 -7.89 -12.27
N SER A 10 -17.61 -9.02 -12.24
CA SER A 10 -16.59 -9.28 -11.20
C SER A 10 -15.28 -8.53 -11.40
N ALA A 11 -14.87 -8.24 -12.62
CA ALA A 11 -13.59 -7.57 -12.88
C ALA A 11 -13.55 -6.09 -12.41
N GLN A 12 -14.72 -5.45 -12.31
CA GLN A 12 -14.83 -4.06 -11.84
C GLN A 12 -14.98 -3.96 -10.32
N ALA A 13 -15.49 -5.02 -9.68
CA ALA A 13 -15.62 -5.13 -8.23
C ALA A 13 -14.30 -5.48 -7.52
N ALA A 14 -13.31 -5.97 -8.25
CA ALA A 14 -12.01 -6.36 -7.70
C ALA A 14 -11.11 -5.18 -7.30
N TYR A 15 -11.34 -3.99 -7.85
CA TYR A 15 -10.48 -2.83 -7.61
C TYR A 15 -11.12 -1.85 -6.62
N LEU A 16 -10.49 -1.69 -5.46
CA LEU A 16 -10.87 -0.66 -4.51
C LEU A 16 -10.10 0.65 -4.79
N PRO A 17 -10.78 1.81 -4.67
CA PRO A 17 -10.09 3.09 -4.79
C PRO A 17 -9.09 3.26 -3.65
N GLN A 18 -7.99 3.97 -3.92
CA GLN A 18 -6.99 4.28 -2.90
C GLN A 18 -7.49 5.36 -1.94
N LEU A 19 -7.29 5.12 -0.63
CA LEU A 19 -7.47 6.18 0.37
C LEU A 19 -6.26 7.11 0.31
N LYS A 20 -6.49 8.34 -0.14
CA LYS A 20 -5.49 9.41 -0.09
C LYS A 20 -5.65 10.17 1.23
N LEU A 21 -4.60 10.13 2.06
CA LEU A 21 -4.60 10.90 3.31
C LEU A 21 -4.48 12.40 3.01
N GLU A 22 -5.44 13.19 3.46
CA GLU A 22 -5.45 14.65 3.37
C GLU A 22 -4.63 15.28 4.51
N ASN A 23 -4.18 16.51 4.36
CA ASN A 23 -3.55 17.24 5.46
C ASN A 23 -4.55 17.39 6.62
N GLY A 24 -4.07 17.18 7.83
CA GLY A 24 -4.90 17.12 9.03
C GLY A 24 -5.32 15.71 9.39
N GLU A 25 -6.42 15.59 10.09
CA GLU A 25 -6.91 14.33 10.64
C GLU A 25 -7.67 13.50 9.60
N ASN A 26 -7.30 12.22 9.50
CA ASN A 26 -7.95 11.23 8.65
C ASN A 26 -8.38 10.06 9.53
N THR A 27 -9.65 9.72 9.52
CA THR A 27 -10.21 8.65 10.34
C THR A 27 -10.71 7.51 9.47
N PHE A 28 -10.28 6.30 9.77
CA PHE A 28 -10.69 5.10 9.06
C PHE A 28 -10.68 3.87 9.97
N ARG A 29 -11.34 2.82 9.53
CA ARG A 29 -11.32 1.50 10.15
C ARG A 29 -10.58 0.53 9.24
N ILE A 30 -9.53 -0.13 9.73
CA ILE A 30 -8.94 -1.27 9.02
C ILE A 30 -9.88 -2.47 9.18
N VAL A 31 -10.10 -3.19 8.08
CA VAL A 31 -10.93 -4.38 8.03
C VAL A 31 -10.19 -5.53 7.34
N GLY A 32 -10.38 -6.74 7.86
CA GLY A 32 -9.66 -7.91 7.37
C GLY A 32 -8.16 -7.86 7.66
N ASN A 33 -7.38 -8.57 6.86
CA ASN A 33 -5.94 -8.70 7.06
C ASN A 33 -5.17 -7.47 6.54
N ILE A 34 -4.03 -7.19 7.15
CA ILE A 34 -3.04 -6.27 6.59
C ILE A 34 -2.04 -7.10 5.80
N LEU A 35 -2.01 -6.90 4.49
CA LEU A 35 -1.09 -7.61 3.61
C LEU A 35 0.31 -7.01 3.72
N ARG A 36 1.26 -7.82 4.17
CA ARG A 36 2.67 -7.46 4.27
C ARG A 36 3.40 -7.89 3.02
N ARG A 37 4.11 -6.95 2.38
CA ARG A 37 4.83 -7.18 1.13
C ARG A 37 6.26 -6.70 1.24
N TYR A 38 7.16 -7.34 0.50
CA TYR A 38 8.53 -6.87 0.34
C TYR A 38 8.66 -6.40 -1.10
N ILE A 39 8.87 -5.10 -1.32
CA ILE A 39 8.63 -4.46 -2.60
C ILE A 39 9.81 -3.59 -3.04
N TYR A 40 9.97 -3.49 -4.36
CA TYR A 40 10.84 -2.50 -5.00
C TYR A 40 10.00 -1.36 -5.56
N TRP A 41 10.54 -0.16 -5.49
CA TRP A 41 10.02 0.99 -6.22
C TRP A 41 10.91 1.27 -7.42
N VAL A 42 10.37 1.19 -8.62
CA VAL A 42 11.06 1.42 -9.88
C VAL A 42 10.49 2.68 -10.51
N LYS A 43 11.33 3.54 -11.06
CA LYS A 43 10.87 4.68 -11.85
C LYS A 43 10.86 4.35 -13.33
N THR A 44 9.77 4.71 -14.01
CA THR A 44 9.68 4.65 -15.46
C THR A 44 10.47 5.80 -16.10
N PRO A 45 10.74 5.76 -17.41
CA PRO A 45 11.34 6.89 -18.13
C PRO A 45 10.54 8.19 -18.01
N ALA A 46 9.22 8.11 -17.89
CA ALA A 46 8.35 9.28 -17.65
C ALA A 46 8.35 9.74 -16.17
N GLY A 47 9.15 9.11 -15.31
CA GLY A 47 9.27 9.46 -13.89
C GLY A 47 8.18 8.90 -12.99
N LYS A 48 7.23 8.12 -13.51
CA LYS A 48 6.18 7.45 -12.71
C LYS A 48 6.80 6.35 -11.85
N ALA A 49 6.36 6.24 -10.59
CA ALA A 49 6.78 5.17 -9.70
C ALA A 49 5.93 3.91 -9.92
N VAL A 50 6.59 2.77 -10.05
CA VAL A 50 5.94 1.45 -10.19
C VAL A 50 6.42 0.54 -9.09
N CYS A 51 5.47 -0.09 -8.39
CA CYS A 51 5.73 -1.03 -7.33
C CYS A 51 5.88 -2.45 -7.89
N PHE A 52 7.00 -3.11 -7.59
CA PHE A 52 7.22 -4.51 -7.88
C PHE A 52 7.37 -5.31 -6.59
N GLU A 53 6.72 -6.46 -6.52
CA GLU A 53 6.98 -7.37 -5.43
C GLU A 53 8.33 -8.08 -5.62
N CYS A 54 9.08 -8.23 -4.53
CA CYS A 54 10.30 -9.03 -4.49
C CYS A 54 9.92 -10.51 -4.57
N LEU A 55 10.11 -11.14 -5.73
CA LEU A 55 9.70 -12.53 -5.97
C LEU A 55 10.58 -13.54 -5.23
N SER A 56 11.83 -13.22 -4.99
CA SER A 56 12.73 -14.05 -4.20
C SER A 56 12.41 -14.06 -2.70
N PHE A 57 11.50 -13.19 -2.21
CA PHE A 57 11.07 -13.18 -0.83
C PHE A 57 9.75 -13.92 -0.66
N ASN A 58 9.76 -15.02 0.09
CA ASN A 58 8.56 -15.77 0.45
C ASN A 58 7.85 -15.04 1.61
N ARG A 59 6.61 -14.57 1.38
CA ARG A 59 5.82 -13.81 2.37
C ARG A 59 5.46 -14.66 3.59
N ASP A 60 5.11 -15.94 3.37
CA ASP A 60 4.57 -16.82 4.41
C ASP A 60 5.67 -17.33 5.33
N LEU A 61 6.85 -17.61 4.76
CA LEU A 61 8.01 -18.09 5.51
C LEU A 61 8.92 -16.95 6.00
N GLU A 62 8.67 -15.72 5.55
CA GLU A 62 9.52 -14.54 5.80
C GLU A 62 11.00 -14.76 5.49
N LYS A 63 11.28 -15.50 4.43
CA LYS A 63 12.63 -15.87 4.02
C LYS A 63 12.87 -15.66 2.54
N PHE A 64 14.11 -15.39 2.19
CA PHE A 64 14.52 -15.38 0.79
C PHE A 64 14.64 -16.81 0.25
N ASP A 65 14.09 -17.02 -0.94
CA ASP A 65 14.27 -18.24 -1.73
C ASP A 65 15.01 -17.87 -3.02
N ASN A 66 16.30 -18.15 -3.04
CA ASN A 66 17.16 -17.88 -4.19
C ASN A 66 16.85 -18.74 -5.43
N LYS A 67 15.95 -19.71 -5.32
CA LYS A 67 15.48 -20.51 -6.47
C LYS A 67 14.42 -19.78 -7.29
N ILE A 68 13.74 -18.79 -6.70
CA ILE A 68 12.75 -17.98 -7.40
C ILE A 68 13.50 -16.82 -8.08
N THR A 69 13.33 -16.71 -9.38
CA THR A 69 13.94 -15.64 -10.15
C THR A 69 13.22 -14.32 -9.87
N ASP A 70 14.00 -13.31 -9.50
CA ASP A 70 13.56 -11.92 -9.33
C ASP A 70 14.34 -11.05 -10.33
N TYR A 71 13.64 -10.50 -11.31
CA TYR A 71 14.26 -9.76 -12.40
C TYR A 71 14.54 -8.28 -12.06
N VAL A 72 13.91 -7.72 -11.02
CA VAL A 72 14.07 -6.29 -10.68
C VAL A 72 15.54 -5.92 -10.46
N PRO A 73 16.35 -6.68 -9.65
CA PRO A 73 17.76 -6.35 -9.46
C PRO A 73 18.60 -6.36 -10.74
N SER A 74 18.21 -7.17 -11.74
CA SER A 74 18.93 -7.25 -13.02
C SER A 74 18.66 -6.03 -13.89
N PHE A 75 17.45 -5.48 -13.86
CA PHE A 75 17.04 -4.30 -14.62
C PHE A 75 17.42 -2.99 -13.91
N TYR A 76 17.33 -2.98 -12.59
CA TYR A 76 17.55 -1.82 -11.72
C TYR A 76 18.50 -2.19 -10.58
N PRO A 77 19.81 -2.37 -10.86
CA PRO A 77 20.76 -2.83 -9.84
C PRO A 77 21.07 -1.76 -8.79
N ASN A 78 20.90 -0.49 -9.14
CA ASN A 78 21.27 0.63 -8.28
C ASN A 78 20.03 1.41 -7.81
N LYS A 79 20.07 1.85 -6.56
CA LYS A 79 19.08 2.80 -6.01
C LYS A 79 19.17 4.12 -6.77
N THR A 80 18.02 4.70 -7.10
CA THR A 80 17.92 6.04 -7.66
C THR A 80 17.24 6.98 -6.67
N ASP A 81 17.60 8.26 -6.73
CA ASP A 81 16.91 9.32 -6.00
C ASP A 81 15.59 9.71 -6.68
N PHE A 82 14.94 10.74 -6.13
CA PHE A 82 13.69 11.29 -6.67
C PHE A 82 13.79 11.74 -8.13
N HIS A 83 14.94 12.21 -8.56
CA HIS A 83 15.18 12.65 -9.93
C HIS A 83 15.65 11.52 -10.87
N GLY A 84 15.66 10.26 -10.39
CA GLY A 84 16.15 9.11 -11.15
C GLY A 84 17.69 9.01 -11.22
N LYS A 85 18.41 9.85 -10.49
CA LYS A 85 19.88 9.81 -10.44
C LYS A 85 20.34 8.72 -9.48
N VAL A 86 21.35 7.95 -9.90
CA VAL A 86 21.94 6.89 -9.06
C VAL A 86 22.50 7.46 -7.75
N VAL A 87 22.09 6.84 -6.64
CA VAL A 87 22.56 7.24 -5.31
C VAL A 87 23.95 6.66 -5.05
N ILE A 88 24.88 7.55 -4.68
CA ILE A 88 26.23 7.18 -4.25
C ILE A 88 26.28 7.21 -2.72
N ASP A 89 26.76 6.14 -2.11
CA ASP A 89 27.01 6.10 -0.68
C ASP A 89 28.15 7.09 -0.32
N PRO A 90 27.89 8.11 0.49
CA PRO A 90 28.89 9.14 0.81
C PRO A 90 30.08 8.59 1.61
N LYS A 91 29.92 7.45 2.29
CA LYS A 91 31.00 6.86 3.10
C LYS A 91 31.95 5.99 2.27
N THR A 92 31.41 5.30 1.26
CA THR A 92 32.17 4.33 0.47
C THR A 92 32.50 4.80 -0.93
N GLY A 93 31.83 5.86 -1.43
CA GLY A 93 31.94 6.34 -2.81
C GLY A 93 31.37 5.36 -3.85
N LYS A 94 30.70 4.28 -3.42
CA LYS A 94 30.14 3.26 -4.32
C LYS A 94 28.64 3.51 -4.55
N THR A 95 28.13 2.97 -5.64
CA THR A 95 26.69 3.00 -5.91
C THR A 95 25.95 2.19 -4.85
N SER A 96 24.83 2.74 -4.37
CA SER A 96 23.95 2.03 -3.43
C SER A 96 23.13 0.99 -4.19
N PRO A 97 23.09 -0.28 -3.76
CA PRO A 97 22.26 -1.30 -4.41
C PRO A 97 20.77 -0.98 -4.23
N HIS A 98 19.99 -1.28 -5.25
CA HIS A 98 18.54 -1.22 -5.15
C HIS A 98 18.05 -2.39 -4.29
N ARG A 99 17.48 -2.09 -3.14
CA ARG A 99 16.99 -3.08 -2.17
C ARG A 99 15.48 -2.98 -2.02
N PRO A 100 14.78 -4.10 -1.87
CA PRO A 100 13.37 -4.08 -1.56
C PRO A 100 13.14 -3.57 -0.13
N VAL A 101 11.96 -3.03 0.11
CA VAL A 101 11.53 -2.48 1.38
C VAL A 101 10.20 -3.06 1.81
N TRP A 102 9.90 -3.00 3.10
CA TRP A 102 8.59 -3.40 3.61
C TRP A 102 7.51 -2.42 3.18
N GLY A 103 6.47 -2.95 2.55
CA GLY A 103 5.22 -2.25 2.27
C GLY A 103 4.06 -3.00 2.91
N TYR A 104 3.05 -2.27 3.31
CA TYR A 104 1.84 -2.81 3.93
C TYR A 104 0.64 -2.26 3.20
N VAL A 105 -0.34 -3.12 2.92
CA VAL A 105 -1.58 -2.72 2.28
C VAL A 105 -2.73 -3.21 3.16
N ALA A 106 -3.71 -2.36 3.38
CA ALA A 106 -4.89 -2.68 4.17
C ALA A 106 -6.16 -2.28 3.44
N THR A 107 -7.21 -3.07 3.60
CA THR A 107 -8.57 -2.64 3.27
C THR A 107 -9.08 -1.79 4.42
N VAL A 108 -9.66 -0.65 4.11
CA VAL A 108 -10.17 0.29 5.11
C VAL A 108 -11.57 0.78 4.76
N ILE A 109 -12.38 1.06 5.78
CA ILE A 109 -13.60 1.84 5.67
C ILE A 109 -13.21 3.29 5.98
N ASP A 110 -13.27 4.17 4.99
CA ASP A 110 -13.05 5.59 5.19
C ASP A 110 -14.23 6.20 5.94
N ARG A 111 -13.99 6.76 7.13
CA ARG A 111 -15.05 7.34 7.95
C ARG A 111 -15.64 8.63 7.39
N LYS A 112 -14.99 9.20 6.36
CA LYS A 112 -15.48 10.40 5.67
C LYS A 112 -16.69 10.11 4.77
N ASP A 113 -16.70 8.96 4.11
CA ASP A 113 -17.75 8.60 3.14
C ASP A 113 -18.34 7.20 3.34
N GLY A 114 -17.87 6.44 4.33
CA GLY A 114 -18.34 5.10 4.66
C GLY A 114 -17.97 4.02 3.64
N LYS A 115 -17.07 4.29 2.70
CA LYS A 115 -16.75 3.37 1.61
C LYS A 115 -15.49 2.57 1.88
N LEU A 116 -15.45 1.35 1.30
CA LEU A 116 -14.22 0.56 1.25
C LEU A 116 -13.21 1.22 0.32
N LYS A 117 -11.99 1.35 0.83
CA LYS A 117 -10.82 1.83 0.11
C LYS A 117 -9.62 0.96 0.43
N GLU A 118 -8.57 1.10 -0.36
CA GLU A 118 -7.28 0.50 -0.08
C GLU A 118 -6.31 1.56 0.45
N LEU A 119 -5.64 1.27 1.54
CA LEU A 119 -4.63 2.15 2.13
C LEU A 119 -3.25 1.48 2.07
N GLN A 120 -2.30 2.18 1.48
CA GLN A 120 -0.90 1.81 1.60
C GLN A 120 -0.32 2.41 2.87
N LEU A 121 0.10 1.55 3.79
CA LEU A 121 0.73 1.93 5.04
C LEU A 121 2.25 1.95 4.85
N LYS A 122 2.88 3.04 5.22
CA LYS A 122 4.34 3.10 5.36
C LYS A 122 4.79 2.27 6.55
N LYS A 123 6.01 1.77 6.52
CA LYS A 123 6.58 0.99 7.62
C LYS A 123 6.44 1.71 8.97
N THR A 124 6.77 2.99 9.01
CA THR A 124 6.66 3.82 10.22
C THR A 124 5.22 3.92 10.74
N MET A 125 4.25 4.12 9.85
CA MET A 125 2.83 4.15 10.21
C MET A 125 2.36 2.80 10.77
N PHE A 126 2.78 1.70 10.16
CA PHE A 126 2.47 0.35 10.64
C PHE A 126 3.09 0.07 12.02
N GLU A 127 4.36 0.46 12.23
CA GLU A 127 5.02 0.35 13.54
C GLU A 127 4.34 1.20 14.61
N ASP A 128 3.90 2.41 14.25
CA ASP A 128 3.16 3.28 15.16
C ASP A 128 1.77 2.72 15.49
N LEU A 129 1.09 2.10 14.51
CA LEU A 129 -0.17 1.39 14.73
C LEU A 129 0.00 0.26 15.77
N ILE A 130 1.06 -0.56 15.64
CA ILE A 130 1.36 -1.61 16.62
C ILE A 130 1.63 -1.02 18.00
N LYS A 131 2.35 0.09 18.09
CA LYS A 131 2.59 0.78 19.37
C LYS A 131 1.28 1.26 19.98
N VAL A 132 0.39 1.84 19.18
CA VAL A 132 -0.93 2.29 19.66
C VAL A 132 -1.75 1.10 20.15
N ALA A 133 -1.81 0.00 19.37
CA ALA A 133 -2.53 -1.22 19.76
C ALA A 133 -2.06 -1.78 21.12
N SER A 134 -0.78 -1.62 21.43
CA SER A 134 -0.17 -2.06 22.69
C SER A 134 -0.34 -1.08 23.86
N LYS A 135 -0.76 0.17 23.60
CA LYS A 135 -1.02 1.15 24.65
C LYS A 135 -2.22 0.70 25.49
N LYS A 136 -2.15 0.99 26.79
CA LYS A 136 -3.29 0.74 27.68
C LYS A 136 -4.31 1.87 27.59
N SER A 137 -5.56 1.50 27.45
CA SER A 137 -6.67 2.44 27.56
C SER A 137 -6.64 3.15 28.93
N PRO A 138 -6.81 4.46 28.98
CA PRO A 138 -6.87 5.19 30.24
C PRO A 138 -8.07 4.78 31.10
N VAL A 139 -9.13 4.26 30.49
CA VAL A 139 -10.37 3.83 31.14
C VAL A 139 -10.30 2.38 31.60
N THR A 140 -10.08 1.46 30.66
CA THR A 140 -10.12 0.00 30.94
C THR A 140 -8.82 -0.55 31.52
N LYS A 141 -7.70 0.20 31.41
CA LYS A 141 -6.34 -0.23 31.79
C LYS A 141 -5.82 -1.45 31.00
N GLN A 142 -6.59 -1.93 30.03
CA GLN A 142 -6.21 -3.01 29.12
C GLN A 142 -5.61 -2.42 27.83
N PRO A 143 -4.77 -3.16 27.08
CA PRO A 143 -4.35 -2.76 25.75
C PRO A 143 -5.55 -2.47 24.85
N PHE A 144 -5.39 -1.55 23.89
CA PHE A 144 -6.44 -1.30 22.88
C PHE A 144 -6.73 -2.55 22.04
N GLY A 145 -5.71 -3.40 21.86
CA GLY A 145 -5.87 -4.65 21.12
C GLY A 145 -5.82 -4.45 19.61
N ASP A 146 -6.31 -5.45 18.90
CA ASP A 146 -6.27 -5.50 17.44
C ASP A 146 -7.29 -4.51 16.83
N PRO A 147 -6.84 -3.50 16.06
CA PRO A 147 -7.76 -2.58 15.40
C PRO A 147 -8.59 -3.23 14.28
N THR A 148 -8.19 -4.40 13.78
CA THR A 148 -8.88 -5.08 12.67
C THR A 148 -10.03 -5.97 13.12
N ASP A 149 -10.10 -6.31 14.42
CA ASP A 149 -11.15 -7.17 14.97
C ASP A 149 -12.54 -6.56 14.75
N PRO A 150 -13.49 -7.28 14.13
CA PRO A 150 -14.80 -6.73 13.79
C PRO A 150 -15.65 -6.34 15.03
N THR A 151 -15.41 -6.97 16.18
CA THR A 151 -16.21 -6.76 17.41
C THR A 151 -15.52 -5.89 18.44
N THR A 152 -14.22 -6.04 18.60
CA THR A 152 -13.43 -5.35 19.63
C THR A 152 -12.47 -4.31 19.07
N GLY A 153 -12.33 -4.25 17.76
CA GLY A 153 -11.45 -3.31 17.12
C GLY A 153 -11.93 -1.85 17.23
N TRP A 154 -11.16 -0.93 16.71
CA TRP A 154 -11.33 0.51 16.90
C TRP A 154 -10.92 1.29 15.65
N ASP A 155 -11.47 2.50 15.50
CA ASP A 155 -11.09 3.39 14.39
C ASP A 155 -9.70 3.98 14.65
N ILE A 156 -8.99 4.23 13.56
CA ILE A 156 -7.65 4.79 13.58
C ILE A 156 -7.73 6.23 13.11
N SER A 157 -7.05 7.12 13.82
CA SER A 157 -6.80 8.49 13.39
C SER A 157 -5.35 8.62 12.94
N VAL A 158 -5.17 9.13 11.73
CA VAL A 158 -3.86 9.52 11.20
C VAL A 158 -3.86 11.02 10.93
N ASN A 159 -3.03 11.75 11.65
CA ASN A 159 -2.79 13.15 11.34
C ASN A 159 -1.60 13.27 10.39
N LYS A 160 -1.87 13.83 9.20
CA LYS A 160 -0.86 14.16 8.19
C LYS A 160 -0.51 15.65 8.31
N GLU A 161 0.74 15.94 8.60
CA GLU A 161 1.26 17.29 8.77
C GLU A 161 2.34 17.58 7.73
N LYS A 162 2.16 18.65 6.97
CA LYS A 162 3.18 19.13 6.04
C LYS A 162 4.22 19.94 6.81
N THR A 163 5.46 19.44 6.89
CA THR A 163 6.54 20.02 7.70
C THR A 163 7.49 20.93 6.91
N GLY A 164 7.27 21.09 5.59
CA GLY A 164 8.11 21.93 4.73
C GLY A 164 7.59 22.05 3.31
N PRO A 165 8.26 22.79 2.43
CA PRO A 165 7.79 23.09 1.08
C PRO A 165 7.87 21.88 0.12
N ALA A 166 8.80 20.95 0.33
CA ALA A 166 8.93 19.78 -0.54
C ALA A 166 7.80 18.78 -0.30
N VAL A 167 7.43 18.01 -1.32
CA VAL A 167 6.37 16.99 -1.27
C VAL A 167 6.68 15.94 -0.19
N MET A 168 7.97 15.61 -0.01
CA MET A 168 8.42 14.64 0.98
C MET A 168 8.39 15.13 2.43
N ASN A 169 8.23 16.44 2.66
CA ASN A 169 8.23 17.01 4.00
C ASN A 169 6.86 16.81 4.66
N VAL A 170 6.54 15.54 4.94
CA VAL A 170 5.28 15.13 5.54
C VAL A 170 5.57 14.26 6.77
N LYS A 171 4.93 14.58 7.88
CA LYS A 171 4.94 13.78 9.10
C LYS A 171 3.58 13.13 9.30
N TYR A 172 3.58 11.88 9.68
CA TYR A 172 2.38 11.16 10.08
C TYR A 172 2.44 10.87 11.57
N SER A 173 1.31 11.02 12.25
CA SER A 173 1.13 10.52 13.61
C SER A 173 -0.12 9.67 13.65
N VAL A 174 0.00 8.50 14.28
CA VAL A 174 -1.09 7.51 14.38
C VAL A 174 -1.58 7.48 15.81
N ASP A 175 -2.89 7.49 15.99
CA ASP A 175 -3.53 7.30 17.29
C ASP A 175 -4.84 6.52 17.15
N ALA A 176 -5.38 6.04 18.27
CA ALA A 176 -6.71 5.45 18.30
C ALA A 176 -7.76 6.57 18.32
N PHE A 177 -8.68 6.53 17.37
CA PHE A 177 -9.83 7.43 17.38
C PHE A 177 -10.87 6.89 18.36
N SER A 178 -11.22 7.69 19.35
CA SER A 178 -12.14 7.31 20.42
C SER A 178 -11.63 6.24 21.42
N PRO A 179 -10.41 6.38 21.95
CA PRO A 179 -9.91 5.44 22.96
C PRO A 179 -10.68 5.48 24.29
N ILE A 180 -11.45 6.56 24.51
CA ILE A 180 -12.19 6.76 25.76
C ILE A 180 -13.39 5.82 25.86
N ASN A 181 -14.00 5.47 24.72
CA ASN A 181 -15.24 4.69 24.67
C ASN A 181 -15.03 3.19 24.42
N GLY A 182 -13.79 2.72 24.31
CA GLY A 182 -13.49 1.30 24.08
C GLY A 182 -13.60 0.88 22.62
N ALA A 183 -13.99 -0.38 22.40
CA ALA A 183 -14.19 -0.96 21.09
C ALA A 183 -15.31 -0.26 20.31
N LYS A 184 -15.17 -0.20 19.01
CA LYS A 184 -16.20 0.22 18.07
C LYS A 184 -16.50 -0.94 17.12
N PRO A 185 -17.48 -1.81 17.44
CA PRO A 185 -17.86 -2.89 16.54
C PRO A 185 -18.24 -2.40 15.16
N LEU A 186 -17.98 -3.21 14.14
CA LEU A 186 -18.52 -2.97 12.80
C LEU A 186 -20.04 -3.15 12.82
N THR A 187 -20.75 -2.36 12.02
CA THR A 187 -22.18 -2.55 11.80
C THR A 187 -22.42 -3.77 10.87
N GLU A 188 -23.66 -4.26 10.82
CA GLU A 188 -24.01 -5.37 9.93
C GLU A 188 -23.78 -4.99 8.46
N GLU A 189 -24.07 -3.74 8.08
CA GLU A 189 -23.83 -3.24 6.73
C GLU A 189 -22.31 -3.19 6.41
N GLU A 190 -21.48 -2.79 7.38
CA GLU A 190 -20.03 -2.76 7.21
C GLU A 190 -19.46 -4.19 7.08
N ILE A 191 -19.96 -5.14 7.87
CA ILE A 191 -19.57 -6.56 7.76
C ILE A 191 -19.93 -7.10 6.37
N GLN A 192 -21.19 -6.88 5.94
CA GLN A 192 -21.63 -7.33 4.62
C GLN A 192 -20.81 -6.72 3.49
N MET A 193 -20.50 -5.43 3.57
CA MET A 193 -19.67 -4.74 2.57
C MET A 193 -18.25 -5.34 2.50
N VAL A 194 -17.69 -5.77 3.63
CA VAL A 194 -16.38 -6.45 3.66
C VAL A 194 -16.47 -7.84 3.07
N GLU A 195 -17.51 -8.62 3.41
CA GLU A 195 -17.75 -9.97 2.89
C GLU A 195 -17.98 -9.99 1.38
N ASP A 196 -18.68 -8.98 0.86
CA ASP A 196 -18.92 -8.82 -0.58
C ASP A 196 -17.67 -8.36 -1.35
N SER A 197 -16.64 -7.90 -0.65
CA SER A 197 -15.41 -7.45 -1.27
C SER A 197 -14.44 -8.60 -1.55
N MET A 198 -13.65 -8.47 -2.62
CA MET A 198 -12.57 -9.42 -2.89
C MET A 198 -11.51 -9.35 -1.78
N PRO A 199 -11.04 -10.47 -1.21
CA PRO A 199 -9.96 -10.50 -0.22
C PRO A 199 -8.70 -9.78 -0.73
N ILE A 200 -7.97 -9.14 0.19
CA ILE A 200 -6.79 -8.35 -0.17
C ILE A 200 -5.68 -9.20 -0.79
N GLU A 201 -5.58 -10.45 -0.38
CA GLU A 201 -4.62 -11.43 -0.90
C GLU A 201 -4.87 -11.73 -2.38
N GLU A 202 -6.15 -11.82 -2.78
CA GLU A 202 -6.56 -12.06 -4.17
C GLU A 202 -6.39 -10.79 -5.02
N ARG A 203 -6.68 -9.59 -4.46
CA ARG A 203 -6.44 -8.32 -5.15
C ARG A 203 -4.96 -8.06 -5.42
N HIS A 204 -4.09 -8.59 -4.57
CA HIS A 204 -2.64 -8.48 -4.66
C HIS A 204 -2.01 -9.86 -4.87
N GLU A 205 -2.56 -10.60 -5.82
CA GLU A 205 -1.97 -11.86 -6.24
C GLU A 205 -0.50 -11.64 -6.66
N ARG A 206 0.32 -12.59 -6.24
CA ARG A 206 1.75 -12.49 -6.51
C ARG A 206 2.02 -12.76 -7.99
N PRO A 207 2.64 -11.85 -8.73
CA PRO A 207 2.95 -12.07 -10.13
C PRO A 207 3.96 -13.21 -10.31
N THR A 208 3.92 -13.86 -11.47
CA THR A 208 4.97 -14.81 -11.86
C THR A 208 6.26 -14.08 -12.25
N PRO A 209 7.43 -14.74 -12.26
CA PRO A 209 8.65 -14.15 -12.81
C PRO A 209 8.49 -13.66 -14.25
N GLU A 210 7.73 -14.40 -15.07
CA GLU A 210 7.44 -14.07 -16.47
C GLU A 210 6.63 -12.77 -16.58
N ASP A 211 5.60 -12.58 -15.74
CA ASP A 211 4.79 -11.36 -15.69
C ASP A 211 5.65 -10.17 -15.26
N GLN A 212 6.48 -10.37 -14.22
CA GLN A 212 7.41 -9.34 -13.75
C GLN A 212 8.37 -8.92 -14.89
N LEU A 213 8.96 -9.89 -15.59
CA LEU A 213 9.86 -9.63 -16.72
C LEU A 213 9.15 -8.88 -17.86
N ALA A 214 7.92 -9.27 -18.19
CA ALA A 214 7.13 -8.62 -19.23
C ALA A 214 6.89 -7.15 -18.91
N ILE A 215 6.48 -6.82 -17.67
CA ILE A 215 6.26 -5.45 -17.24
C ILE A 215 7.57 -4.64 -17.24
N LEU A 216 8.68 -5.22 -16.76
CA LEU A 216 9.99 -4.57 -16.74
C LEU A 216 10.47 -4.21 -18.18
N LYS A 217 10.25 -5.09 -19.15
CA LYS A 217 10.56 -4.82 -20.57
C LYS A 217 9.70 -3.69 -21.13
N LYS A 218 8.40 -3.66 -20.84
CA LYS A 218 7.50 -2.56 -21.23
C LYS A 218 7.93 -1.22 -20.64
N ILE A 219 8.40 -1.22 -19.40
CA ILE A 219 8.93 0.01 -18.77
C ILE A 219 10.18 0.48 -19.51
N GLN A 220 11.11 -0.42 -19.83
CA GLN A 220 12.34 -0.05 -20.55
C GLN A 220 12.06 0.47 -21.97
N SER A 221 11.07 -0.09 -22.67
CA SER A 221 10.69 0.37 -24.01
C SER A 221 9.86 1.66 -24.01
N GLY A 222 9.37 2.11 -22.85
CA GLY A 222 8.43 3.23 -22.72
C GLY A 222 6.97 2.87 -23.01
N GLU A 223 6.69 1.64 -23.46
CA GLU A 223 5.35 1.16 -23.78
C GLU A 223 4.42 1.18 -22.56
N TYR A 224 4.95 0.90 -21.37
CA TYR A 224 4.20 0.94 -20.12
C TYR A 224 3.59 2.32 -19.83
N ASP A 225 4.33 3.38 -20.11
CA ASP A 225 3.86 4.75 -19.89
C ASP A 225 2.78 5.12 -20.91
N ALA A 226 2.94 4.73 -22.19
CA ALA A 226 1.96 4.95 -23.25
C ALA A 226 0.62 4.24 -22.97
N GLU A 227 0.64 2.95 -22.60
CA GLU A 227 -0.56 2.18 -22.25
C GLU A 227 -1.33 2.77 -21.05
N LYS A 228 -0.61 3.32 -20.08
CA LYS A 228 -1.23 3.98 -18.91
C LYS A 228 -1.87 5.31 -19.28
N ASP A 229 -1.25 6.09 -20.15
CA ASP A 229 -1.78 7.38 -20.60
C ASP A 229 -3.02 7.20 -21.47
N GLU A 230 -3.05 6.18 -22.35
CA GLU A 230 -4.27 5.83 -23.11
C GLU A 230 -5.42 5.38 -22.18
N LYS A 231 -5.14 4.56 -21.15
CA LYS A 231 -6.15 4.15 -20.17
C LYS A 231 -6.61 5.29 -19.27
N ALA A 232 -5.76 6.24 -18.96
CA ALA A 232 -6.12 7.45 -18.22
C ALA A 232 -6.99 8.39 -19.06
N ALA A 233 -6.69 8.53 -20.35
CA ALA A 233 -7.51 9.32 -21.27
C ALA A 233 -8.89 8.69 -21.55
N SER A 234 -9.03 7.37 -21.39
CA SER A 234 -10.28 6.64 -21.59
C SER A 234 -11.16 6.51 -20.33
N LYS A 235 -10.65 6.88 -19.16
CA LYS A 235 -11.35 6.85 -17.88
C LYS A 235 -10.91 8.05 -17.07
N ASP A 236 -11.86 8.82 -16.52
CA ASP A 236 -11.64 9.76 -15.41
C ASP A 236 -11.20 9.03 -14.13
N ALA A 237 -10.14 8.24 -14.22
CA ALA A 237 -9.51 7.61 -13.08
C ALA A 237 -8.42 8.56 -12.56
N PRO A 238 -8.42 8.90 -11.26
CA PRO A 238 -7.40 9.79 -10.71
C PRO A 238 -6.01 9.22 -10.97
N ALA A 239 -5.18 9.99 -11.66
CA ALA A 239 -3.78 9.65 -11.88
C ALA A 239 -3.09 9.42 -10.53
N TYR A 240 -2.52 8.25 -10.35
CA TYR A 240 -1.71 7.90 -9.20
C TYR A 240 -0.37 8.63 -9.33
N THR A 241 -0.26 9.80 -8.74
CA THR A 241 1.02 10.51 -8.58
C THR A 241 1.60 10.16 -7.23
N ASP A 242 2.23 8.97 -7.13
CA ASP A 242 2.97 8.54 -5.95
C ASP A 242 4.37 9.18 -5.89
N GLU A 243 4.42 10.49 -5.97
CA GLU A 243 5.65 11.21 -5.67
C GLU A 243 6.04 11.11 -4.18
N GLU A 244 5.06 10.85 -3.31
CA GLU A 244 5.28 10.78 -1.86
C GLU A 244 5.91 9.46 -1.38
N SER A 245 5.67 8.33 -2.08
CA SER A 245 6.11 7.02 -1.59
C SER A 245 7.58 6.69 -1.87
N VAL A 246 8.19 7.33 -2.87
CA VAL A 246 9.57 7.02 -3.28
C VAL A 246 10.64 7.72 -2.43
N ASN A 247 10.29 8.81 -1.76
CA ASN A 247 11.27 9.69 -1.10
C ASN A 247 11.51 9.45 0.39
N GLU A 248 10.67 8.62 1.03
CA GLU A 248 10.81 8.35 2.47
C GLU A 248 11.53 7.03 2.80
N LEU A 249 12.10 6.38 1.78
CA LEU A 249 12.85 5.13 1.94
C LEU A 249 14.37 5.36 1.94
N GLY A 250 14.78 6.58 2.32
CA GLY A 250 16.18 6.94 2.54
C GLY A 250 16.68 6.61 3.93
#